data_e4a38115efc96c9ce34cc3b6640b4ca9
#
_entry.id   e4a38115efc96c9ce34cc3b6640b4ca9
#
_cell.length_a   1.000
_cell.length_b   1.000
_cell.length_c   1.000
_cell.angle_alpha   90.00
_cell.angle_beta   90.00
_cell.angle_gamma   90.00
#
_symmetry.space_group_name_H-M   'P 1'
#
loop_
_entity.id
_entity.type
_entity.pdbx_description
1 polymer ?
#
loop_
_entity_poly.entity_id
_entity_poly.type
_entity_poly.pdbx_seq_one_letter_code
_entity_poly.pdbx_strand_id
1 'polypeptide(L)' 'MNNQIFKRTLAITGLNFDEELALQAFKLGGYHTASKSKIKAWRTLDTSNHRYQAMPSDALTAFFDGLLILAE' A
#
# COMPACT_ATOMS: atom_id res chain seq x y z
N MET A 1 9.44 6.83 7.26
CA MET A 1 9.57 5.49 6.63
C MET A 1 8.40 5.24 5.69
N ASN A 2 8.58 4.36 4.74
CA ASN A 2 7.56 4.09 3.72
C ASN A 2 6.25 3.55 4.30
N ASN A 3 6.32 2.72 5.35
CA ASN A 3 5.12 2.20 5.99
C ASN A 3 4.25 3.31 6.56
N GLN A 4 4.84 4.33 7.15
CA GLN A 4 4.08 5.49 7.65
C GLN A 4 3.39 6.24 6.52
N ILE A 5 4.11 6.47 5.43
CA ILE A 5 3.58 7.18 4.27
C ILE A 5 2.41 6.38 3.68
N PHE A 6 2.59 5.08 3.54
CA PHE A 6 1.55 4.19 3.02
C PHE A 6 0.30 4.21 3.91
N LYS A 7 0.49 4.05 5.23
CA LYS A 7 -0.64 4.04 6.16
C LYS A 7 -1.41 5.35 6.13
N ARG A 8 -0.69 6.48 6.11
CA ARG A 8 -1.32 7.81 6.02
C ARG A 8 -2.08 7.98 4.71
N THR A 9 -1.51 7.51 3.61
CA THR A 9 -2.16 7.60 2.29
C THR A 9 -3.45 6.78 2.27
N LEU A 10 -3.43 5.57 2.84
CA LEU A 10 -4.64 4.75 2.96
C LEU A 10 -5.72 5.47 3.77
N ALA A 11 -5.34 6.13 4.85
CA ALA A 11 -6.28 6.88 5.69
C ALA A 11 -6.88 8.08 4.94
N ILE A 12 -6.04 8.85 4.25
CA ILE A 12 -6.48 10.04 3.51
C ILE A 12 -7.42 9.67 2.36
N THR A 13 -7.14 8.58 1.68
CA THR A 13 -7.93 8.15 0.52
C THR A 13 -9.13 7.29 0.89
N GLY A 14 -9.22 6.84 2.13
CA GLY A 14 -10.25 5.89 2.57
C GLY A 14 -9.99 4.45 2.16
N LEU A 15 -8.87 4.18 1.50
CA LEU A 15 -8.57 2.83 0.99
C LEU A 15 -8.20 1.83 2.08
N ASN A 16 -7.99 2.28 3.33
CA ASN A 16 -7.82 1.37 4.45
C ASN A 16 -9.09 0.58 4.77
N PHE A 17 -10.23 1.00 4.23
CA PHE A 17 -11.51 0.27 4.33
C PHE A 17 -11.86 -0.49 3.05
N ASP A 18 -11.00 -0.44 2.03
CA ASP A 18 -11.24 -1.09 0.74
C ASP A 18 -9.94 -1.71 0.22
N GLU A 19 -9.62 -2.89 0.75
CA GLU A 19 -8.40 -3.60 0.36
C GLU A 19 -8.39 -4.00 -1.11
N GLU A 20 -9.55 -4.27 -1.69
CA GLU A 20 -9.65 -4.64 -3.11
C GLU A 20 -9.21 -3.49 -4.00
N LEU A 21 -9.67 -2.28 -3.69
CA LEU A 21 -9.30 -1.09 -4.47
C LEU A 21 -7.82 -0.74 -4.25
N ALA A 22 -7.31 -0.89 -3.02
CA ALA A 22 -5.89 -0.70 -2.75
C ALA A 22 -5.05 -1.68 -3.56
N LEU A 23 -5.46 -2.94 -3.63
CA LEU A 23 -4.76 -3.96 -4.41
C LEU A 23 -4.79 -3.63 -5.90
N GLN A 24 -5.93 -3.12 -6.39
CA GLN A 24 -6.05 -2.68 -7.79
C GLN A 24 -5.09 -1.53 -8.09
N ALA A 25 -4.89 -0.60 -7.16
CA ALA A 25 -3.94 0.49 -7.33
C ALA A 25 -2.53 -0.03 -7.56
N PHE A 26 -2.09 -1.03 -6.79
CA PHE A 26 -0.79 -1.66 -7.01
C PHE A 26 -0.68 -2.27 -8.41
N LYS A 27 -1.71 -2.99 -8.84
CA LYS A 27 -1.72 -3.62 -10.16
C LYS A 27 -1.65 -2.60 -11.29
N LEU A 28 -2.43 -1.53 -11.18
CA LEU A 28 -2.44 -0.46 -12.18
C LEU A 28 -1.09 0.25 -12.24
N GLY A 29 -0.40 0.35 -11.12
CA GLY A 29 0.95 0.92 -11.06
C GLY A 29 2.05 -0.06 -11.49
N GLY A 30 1.70 -1.29 -11.87
CA GLY A 30 2.65 -2.28 -12.36
C GLY A 30 3.24 -3.20 -11.31
N TYR A 31 2.76 -3.16 -10.07
CA TYR A 31 3.26 -4.00 -8.99
C TYR A 31 2.31 -5.19 -8.78
N HIS A 32 2.58 -6.28 -9.50
CA HIS A 32 1.65 -7.41 -9.59
C HIS A 32 1.81 -8.45 -8.47
N THR A 33 2.83 -8.31 -7.63
CA THR A 33 3.08 -9.25 -6.54
C THR A 33 2.47 -8.79 -5.21
N ALA A 34 1.79 -7.65 -5.19
CA ALA A 34 1.08 -7.20 -4.00
C ALA A 34 -0.05 -8.17 -3.65
N SER A 35 -0.34 -8.28 -2.36
CA SER A 35 -1.40 -9.11 -1.84
C SER A 35 -2.02 -8.45 -0.61
N LYS A 36 -3.18 -8.92 -0.19
CA LYS A 36 -3.82 -8.40 1.04
C LYS A 36 -2.91 -8.60 2.25
N SER A 37 -2.19 -9.70 2.30
CA SER A 37 -1.23 -9.99 3.37
C SER A 37 -0.11 -8.96 3.39
N LYS A 38 0.45 -8.63 2.23
CA LYS A 38 1.50 -7.61 2.12
C LYS A 38 0.97 -6.23 2.49
N ILE A 39 -0.24 -5.89 2.09
CA ILE A 39 -0.86 -4.61 2.44
C ILE A 39 -0.96 -4.49 3.96
N LYS A 40 -1.40 -5.53 4.65
CA LYS A 40 -1.48 -5.55 6.11
C LYS A 40 -0.09 -5.39 6.74
N ALA A 41 0.92 -6.08 6.22
CA ALA A 41 2.30 -6.00 6.71
C ALA A 41 2.85 -4.58 6.55
N TRP A 42 2.60 -3.95 5.41
CA TRP A 42 3.09 -2.60 5.13
C TRP A 42 2.33 -1.50 5.88
N ARG A 43 1.10 -1.78 6.35
CA ARG A 43 0.39 -0.87 7.24
C ARG A 43 0.87 -0.96 8.69
N THR A 44 1.60 -1.99 9.04
CA THR A 44 2.10 -2.21 10.38
C THR A 44 3.30 -1.29 10.61
N LEU A 45 3.25 -0.46 11.66
CA LEU A 45 4.32 0.48 11.99
C LEU A 45 5.26 -0.03 13.07
N ASP A 46 4.77 -0.92 13.93
CA ASP A 46 5.55 -1.48 15.04
C ASP A 46 6.50 -2.54 14.51
N THR A 47 7.79 -2.22 14.51
CA THR A 47 8.82 -3.12 14.00
C THR A 47 9.00 -4.38 14.83
N SER A 48 8.48 -4.41 16.06
CA SER A 48 8.50 -5.60 16.91
C SER A 48 7.34 -6.56 16.63
N ASN A 49 6.35 -6.12 15.84
CA ASN A 49 5.21 -6.94 15.46
C ASN A 49 5.66 -7.95 14.40
N HIS A 50 5.34 -9.24 14.62
CA HIS A 50 5.75 -10.30 13.69
C HIS A 50 5.17 -10.13 12.28
N ARG A 51 4.10 -9.33 12.12
CA ARG A 51 3.50 -9.06 10.81
C ARG A 51 4.21 -7.93 10.06
N TYR A 52 5.08 -7.17 10.76
CA TYR A 52 5.76 -6.04 10.15
C TYR A 52 6.64 -6.50 8.99
N GLN A 53 6.55 -5.78 7.87
CA GLN A 53 7.50 -5.85 6.77
C GLN A 53 7.75 -4.43 6.28
N ALA A 54 8.99 -4.09 6.06
CA ALA A 54 9.33 -2.78 5.50
C ALA A 54 8.83 -2.69 4.06
N MET A 55 8.06 -1.65 3.76
CA MET A 55 7.54 -1.46 2.41
C MET A 55 8.65 -1.02 1.45
N PRO A 56 8.89 -1.75 0.36
CA PRO A 56 9.87 -1.33 -0.63
C PRO A 56 9.47 -0.02 -1.31
N SER A 57 10.46 0.79 -1.69
CA SER A 57 10.20 2.06 -2.36
C SER A 57 9.51 1.89 -3.71
N ASP A 58 9.85 0.84 -4.45
CA ASP A 58 9.20 0.56 -5.74
C ASP A 58 7.72 0.20 -5.56
N ALA A 59 7.37 -0.48 -4.47
CA ALA A 59 5.98 -0.77 -4.15
C ALA A 59 5.21 0.52 -3.85
N LEU A 60 5.79 1.41 -3.06
CA LEU A 60 5.16 2.70 -2.72
C LEU A 60 4.96 3.56 -3.98
N THR A 61 5.98 3.64 -4.83
CA THR A 61 5.90 4.37 -6.10
C THR A 61 4.79 3.80 -6.98
N ALA A 62 4.73 2.49 -7.12
CA ALA A 62 3.70 1.83 -7.92
C ALA A 62 2.30 2.11 -7.36
N PHE A 63 2.15 2.13 -6.04
CA PHE A 63 0.88 2.44 -5.41
C PHE A 63 0.40 3.85 -5.78
N PHE A 64 1.30 4.85 -5.69
CA PHE A 64 0.96 6.22 -6.07
C PHE A 64 0.64 6.33 -7.57
N ASP A 65 1.40 5.66 -8.43
CA ASP A 65 1.11 5.65 -9.86
C ASP A 65 -0.27 5.07 -10.13
N GLY A 66 -0.63 4.00 -9.43
CA GLY A 66 -1.95 3.40 -9.54
C GLY A 66 -3.06 4.32 -9.05
N LEU A 67 -2.82 5.06 -7.96
CA LEU A 67 -3.78 6.04 -7.46
C LEU A 67 -4.04 7.14 -8.48
N LEU A 68 -2.99 7.61 -9.16
CA LEU A 68 -3.14 8.61 -10.21
C LEU A 68 -3.99 8.11 -11.36
N ILE A 69 -3.82 6.86 -11.74
CA ILE A 69 -4.64 6.22 -12.78
C ILE A 69 -6.09 6.13 -12.34
N LEU A 70 -6.33 5.73 -11.09
CA LEU A 70 -7.69 5.64 -10.54
C LEU A 70 -8.38 7.00 -10.44
N ALA A 71 -7.62 8.08 -10.28
CA ALA A 71 -8.14 9.43 -10.14
C ALA A 71 -8.48 10.08 -11.49
N GLU A 72 -8.07 9.47 -12.58
CA GLU A 72 -8.36 10.00 -13.93
C GLU A 72 -9.81 9.88 -14.33
#